data_46891cbf4fc95cd6e6d0e8620e730c0d
#
_entry.id   46891cbf4fc95cd6e6d0e8620e730c0d
#
_cell.length_a   1.000
_cell.length_b   1.000
_cell.length_c   1.000
_cell.angle_alpha   90.00
_cell.angle_beta   90.00
_cell.angle_gamma   90.00
#
_symmetry.space_group_name_H-M   'P 1'
#
loop_
_entity.id
_entity.type
_entity.pdbx_description
1 polymer ?
#
loop_
_entity_poly.entity_id
_entity_poly.type
_entity_poly.pdbx_seq_one_letter_code
_entity_poly.pdbx_strand_id
1 'polypeptide(L)'
;MSADEALEYLIQERMIDVFCQVARKEIGVEPVKEYQFHAQRKWRFDYAFVEAKVALEVEGGVHTGGRHIRPKGFLGDMEKYNTAATLGWRLLRTTPDRLLSRETLEMITKTINSSK
;
A
#
# COMPACT_ATOMS: atom_id res chain seq x y z
N MET A 1 22.37 1.92 14.81
CA MET A 1 21.11 2.68 14.78
C MET A 1 21.05 3.64 15.93
N SER A 2 20.79 4.90 15.68
CA SER A 2 20.65 5.90 16.73
C SER A 2 19.32 5.72 17.46
N ALA A 3 19.22 6.36 18.64
CA ALA A 3 17.97 6.30 19.39
C ALA A 3 16.80 6.89 18.61
N ASP A 4 17.07 7.99 17.87
CA ASP A 4 16.02 8.62 17.08
C ASP A 4 15.58 7.73 15.93
N GLU A 5 16.50 7.06 15.28
CA GLU A 5 16.16 6.14 14.19
C GLU A 5 15.36 4.96 14.71
N ALA A 6 15.74 4.43 15.86
CA ALA A 6 15.01 3.31 16.45
C ALA A 6 13.59 3.73 16.82
N LEU A 7 13.43 4.94 17.34
CA LEU A 7 12.11 5.45 17.69
C LEU A 7 11.22 5.63 16.47
N GLU A 8 11.78 6.17 15.39
CA GLU A 8 11.03 6.32 14.14
C GLU A 8 10.60 4.98 13.59
N TYR A 9 11.50 4.00 13.63
CA TYR A 9 11.18 2.66 13.17
C TYR A 9 10.01 2.05 13.95
N LEU A 10 10.05 2.19 15.28
CA LEU A 10 8.99 1.67 16.12
C LEU A 10 7.66 2.37 15.88
N ILE A 11 7.70 3.68 15.64
CA ILE A 11 6.49 4.43 15.35
C ILE A 11 5.88 3.96 14.03
N GLN A 12 6.70 3.76 13.00
CA GLN A 12 6.21 3.30 11.72
C GLN A 12 5.62 1.90 11.81
N GLU A 13 6.29 1.01 12.53
CA GLU A 13 5.76 -0.34 12.73
C GLU A 13 4.41 -0.31 13.41
N ARG A 14 4.27 0.55 14.40
CA ARG A 14 3.03 0.70 15.14
C ARG A 14 1.91 1.22 14.26
N MET A 15 2.20 2.20 13.40
CA MET A 15 1.20 2.74 12.50
C MET A 15 0.72 1.69 11.51
N ILE A 16 1.63 0.86 11.02
CA ILE A 16 1.28 -0.23 10.12
C ILE A 16 0.32 -1.20 10.81
N ASP A 17 0.63 -1.57 12.06
CA ASP A 17 -0.24 -2.45 12.83
C ASP A 17 -1.58 -1.79 13.11
N VAL A 18 -1.56 -0.51 13.41
CA VAL A 18 -2.79 0.22 13.67
C VAL A 18 -3.68 0.25 12.43
N PHE A 19 -3.08 0.45 11.25
CA PHE A 19 -3.88 0.44 10.03
C PHE A 19 -4.58 -0.90 9.84
N CYS A 20 -3.87 -2.00 10.04
CA CYS A 20 -4.48 -3.32 9.89
C CYS A 20 -5.64 -3.51 10.86
N GLN A 21 -5.47 -3.08 12.10
CA GLN A 21 -6.52 -3.18 13.09
C GLN A 21 -7.73 -2.31 12.74
N VAL A 22 -7.47 -1.10 12.30
CA VAL A 22 -8.56 -0.19 11.92
C VAL A 22 -9.29 -0.73 10.69
N ALA A 23 -8.57 -1.25 9.71
CA ALA A 23 -9.19 -1.80 8.53
C ALA A 23 -10.08 -2.99 8.87
N ARG A 24 -9.60 -3.86 9.75
CA ARG A 24 -10.40 -5.00 10.16
C ARG A 24 -11.69 -4.55 10.85
N LYS A 25 -11.60 -3.52 11.67
CA LYS A 25 -12.75 -3.02 12.40
C LYS A 25 -13.70 -2.23 11.51
N GLU A 26 -13.17 -1.32 10.71
CA GLU A 26 -13.99 -0.39 9.93
C GLU A 26 -14.43 -0.95 8.59
N ILE A 27 -13.63 -1.78 7.99
CA ILE A 27 -13.92 -2.34 6.67
C ILE A 27 -14.41 -3.77 6.77
N GLY A 28 -14.01 -4.47 7.83
CA GLY A 28 -14.38 -5.87 8.03
C GLY A 28 -13.39 -6.85 7.44
N VAL A 29 -12.30 -6.36 6.88
CA VAL A 29 -11.27 -7.21 6.27
C VAL A 29 -9.92 -6.72 6.72
N GLU A 30 -9.07 -7.62 7.19
CA GLU A 30 -7.71 -7.26 7.54
C GLU A 30 -6.81 -7.50 6.34
N PRO A 31 -6.06 -6.49 5.90
CA PRO A 31 -5.16 -6.68 4.75
C PRO A 31 -3.92 -7.44 5.13
N VAL A 32 -3.28 -8.02 4.13
CA VAL A 32 -1.96 -8.64 4.28
C VAL A 32 -0.92 -7.59 3.95
N LYS A 33 0.04 -7.41 4.85
CA LYS A 33 1.12 -6.44 4.65
C LYS A 33 2.20 -7.03 3.76
N GLU A 34 2.82 -6.18 2.95
CA GLU A 34 3.97 -6.59 2.13
C GLU A 34 3.66 -7.84 1.31
N TYR A 35 2.55 -7.81 0.63
CA TYR A 35 2.05 -8.97 -0.07
C TYR A 35 2.71 -9.13 -1.43
N GLN A 36 3.37 -10.26 -1.65
CA GLN A 36 3.97 -10.59 -2.94
C GLN A 36 2.89 -11.17 -3.85
N PHE A 37 2.51 -10.41 -4.86
CA PHE A 37 1.37 -10.78 -5.69
C PHE A 37 1.73 -11.56 -6.95
N HIS A 38 3.02 -11.70 -7.23
CA HIS A 38 3.48 -12.39 -8.43
C HIS A 38 4.24 -13.65 -8.05
N ALA A 39 4.04 -14.72 -8.79
CA ALA A 39 4.65 -16.01 -8.45
C ALA A 39 6.18 -15.98 -8.59
N GLN A 40 6.71 -15.19 -9.52
CA GLN A 40 8.14 -15.20 -9.83
C GLN A 40 8.84 -13.90 -9.52
N ARG A 41 8.17 -12.77 -9.66
CA ARG A 41 8.77 -11.48 -9.37
C ARG A 41 8.57 -11.16 -7.88
N LYS A 42 9.50 -10.44 -7.29
CA LYS A 42 9.44 -10.12 -5.87
C LYS A 42 8.68 -8.84 -5.57
N TRP A 43 7.86 -8.41 -6.49
CA TRP A 43 7.02 -7.23 -6.31
C TRP A 43 6.05 -7.44 -5.16
N ARG A 44 5.87 -6.41 -4.35
CA ARG A 44 4.96 -6.45 -3.21
C ARG A 44 4.07 -5.24 -3.20
N PHE A 45 2.87 -5.42 -2.65
CA PHE A 45 2.01 -4.31 -2.30
C PHE A 45 2.19 -4.00 -0.82
N ASP A 46 2.14 -2.73 -0.45
CA ASP A 46 2.21 -2.39 0.98
C ASP A 46 1.10 -3.07 1.76
N TYR A 47 -0.13 -3.05 1.22
CA TYR A 47 -1.26 -3.77 1.80
C TYR A 47 -2.06 -4.39 0.68
N ALA A 48 -2.58 -5.59 0.92
CA ALA A 48 -3.41 -6.27 -0.06
C ALA A 48 -4.66 -6.86 0.61
N PHE A 49 -5.80 -6.50 0.07
CA PHE A 49 -7.08 -7.14 0.43
C PHE A 49 -7.26 -8.24 -0.61
N VAL A 50 -6.76 -9.42 -0.27
CA VAL A 50 -6.47 -10.45 -1.26
C VAL A 50 -7.71 -10.99 -1.96
N GLU A 51 -8.75 -11.26 -1.21
CA GLU A 51 -9.97 -11.82 -1.83
C GLU A 51 -10.60 -10.85 -2.81
N ALA A 52 -10.58 -9.57 -2.48
CA ALA A 52 -11.16 -8.55 -3.35
C ALA A 52 -10.20 -8.13 -4.45
N LYS A 53 -8.95 -8.53 -4.37
CA LYS A 53 -7.89 -8.09 -5.28
C LYS A 53 -7.78 -6.58 -5.31
N VAL A 54 -7.78 -5.97 -4.15
CA VAL A 54 -7.56 -4.55 -3.99
C VAL A 54 -6.25 -4.36 -3.26
N ALA A 55 -5.38 -3.54 -3.82
CA ALA A 55 -4.08 -3.26 -3.24
C ALA A 55 -4.00 -1.80 -2.84
N LEU A 56 -3.28 -1.51 -1.76
CA LEU A 56 -3.04 -0.15 -1.31
C LEU A 56 -1.55 0.08 -1.21
N GLU A 57 -1.08 1.13 -1.89
CA GLU A 57 0.31 1.55 -1.82
C GLU A 57 0.38 2.86 -1.06
N VAL A 58 1.33 2.94 -0.13
CA VAL A 58 1.54 4.14 0.66
C VAL A 58 2.75 4.87 0.07
N GLU A 59 2.49 5.99 -0.57
CA GLU A 59 3.52 6.74 -1.30
C GLU A 59 4.28 7.62 -0.33
N GLY A 60 5.41 7.17 0.12
CA GLY A 60 6.13 7.82 1.19
C GLY A 60 7.18 8.84 0.81
N GLY A 61 7.52 8.95 -0.45
CA GLY A 61 8.58 9.83 -0.87
C GLY A 61 8.15 11.12 -1.53
N VAL A 62 6.91 11.49 -1.34
CA VAL A 62 6.33 12.60 -2.10
C VAL A 62 7.09 13.91 -1.91
N HIS A 63 7.46 14.22 -0.69
CA HIS A 63 8.13 15.48 -0.38
C HIS A 63 9.63 15.48 -0.67
N THR A 64 10.21 14.31 -0.85
CA THR A 64 11.59 14.22 -1.32
C THR A 64 11.62 13.93 -2.79
N GLY A 65 10.46 13.62 -3.32
CA GLY A 65 10.35 13.06 -4.63
C GLY A 65 10.49 14.04 -5.73
N GLY A 66 10.44 13.53 -6.88
CA GLY A 66 10.50 14.32 -8.07
C GLY A 66 11.90 14.63 -8.51
N ARG A 67 12.81 14.79 -7.59
CA ARG A 67 14.17 15.14 -7.96
C ARG A 67 14.91 14.06 -8.68
N HIS A 68 14.61 12.83 -8.35
CA HIS A 68 15.42 11.72 -8.82
C HIS A 68 14.57 10.55 -9.26
N ILE A 69 13.66 10.81 -10.17
CA ILE A 69 12.96 9.72 -10.80
C ILE A 69 13.94 9.13 -11.80
N ARG A 70 14.53 8.04 -11.41
CA ARG A 70 15.48 7.36 -12.29
C ARG A 70 14.68 6.63 -13.36
N PRO A 71 15.07 6.77 -14.63
CA PRO A 71 14.33 6.07 -15.69
C PRO A 71 14.18 4.58 -15.43
N LYS A 72 15.22 3.96 -14.88
CA LYS A 72 15.15 2.53 -14.59
C LYS A 72 14.09 2.20 -13.54
N GLY A 73 14.01 2.99 -12.48
CA GLY A 73 13.00 2.78 -11.45
C GLY A 73 11.60 3.05 -11.96
N PHE A 74 11.46 4.07 -12.79
CA PHE A 74 10.19 4.42 -13.38
C PHE A 74 9.66 3.30 -14.27
N LEU A 75 10.53 2.73 -15.11
CA LEU A 75 10.14 1.62 -15.98
C LEU A 75 9.78 0.38 -15.16
N GLY A 76 10.51 0.12 -14.08
CA GLY A 76 10.20 -1.01 -13.21
C GLY A 76 8.85 -0.86 -12.55
N ASP A 77 8.50 0.36 -12.15
CA ASP A 77 7.19 0.61 -11.56
C ASP A 77 6.08 0.41 -12.58
N MET A 78 6.28 0.85 -13.81
CA MET A 78 5.28 0.65 -14.84
C MET A 78 5.06 -0.85 -15.08
N GLU A 79 6.13 -1.61 -15.13
CA GLU A 79 6.04 -3.04 -15.33
C GLU A 79 5.26 -3.70 -14.19
N LYS A 80 5.58 -3.33 -12.96
CA LYS A 80 4.91 -3.88 -11.79
C LYS A 80 3.41 -3.62 -11.83
N TYR A 81 3.03 -2.38 -12.08
CA TYR A 81 1.63 -2.00 -12.01
C TYR A 81 0.84 -2.49 -13.20
N ASN A 82 1.45 -2.52 -14.38
CA ASN A 82 0.79 -3.10 -15.54
C ASN A 82 0.54 -4.58 -15.34
N THR A 83 1.51 -5.29 -14.78
CA THR A 83 1.35 -6.71 -14.50
C THR A 83 0.26 -6.92 -13.45
N ALA A 84 0.24 -6.10 -12.41
CA ALA A 84 -0.81 -6.19 -11.39
C ALA A 84 -2.19 -6.04 -12.03
N ALA A 85 -2.34 -5.08 -12.94
CA ALA A 85 -3.60 -4.86 -13.62
C ALA A 85 -4.02 -6.06 -14.45
N THR A 86 -3.08 -6.69 -15.14
CA THR A 86 -3.41 -7.87 -15.94
C THR A 86 -3.84 -9.04 -15.07
N LEU A 87 -3.40 -9.06 -13.81
CA LEU A 87 -3.78 -10.11 -12.88
C LEU A 87 -5.06 -9.77 -12.13
N GLY A 88 -5.70 -8.67 -12.46
CA GLY A 88 -6.99 -8.32 -11.90
C GLY A 88 -6.93 -7.47 -10.65
N TRP A 89 -5.77 -6.94 -10.31
CA TRP A 89 -5.64 -6.10 -9.12
C TRP A 89 -6.10 -4.68 -9.40
N ARG A 90 -6.82 -4.12 -8.43
CA ARG A 90 -7.19 -2.71 -8.45
C ARG A 90 -6.31 -2.00 -7.44
N LEU A 91 -5.54 -1.06 -7.92
CA LEU A 91 -4.52 -0.39 -7.10
C LEU A 91 -5.02 0.95 -6.62
N LEU A 92 -4.94 1.15 -5.31
CA LEU A 92 -5.24 2.42 -4.67
C LEU A 92 -3.96 2.97 -4.08
N ARG A 93 -3.87 4.28 -3.97
CA ARG A 93 -2.69 4.95 -3.43
C ARG A 93 -3.09 5.93 -2.36
N THR A 94 -2.25 6.05 -1.35
CA THR A 94 -2.44 7.03 -0.30
C THR A 94 -1.07 7.50 0.16
N THR A 95 -1.03 8.42 1.10
CA THR A 95 0.22 8.89 1.68
C THR A 95 0.22 8.53 3.16
N PRO A 96 1.40 8.55 3.83
CA PRO A 96 1.44 8.18 5.25
C PRO A 96 0.51 9.02 6.12
N ASP A 97 0.41 10.30 5.85
CA ASP A 97 -0.45 11.18 6.64
C ASP A 97 -1.93 10.95 6.39
N ARG A 98 -2.30 10.32 5.28
CA ARG A 98 -3.70 10.05 4.95
C ARG A 98 -4.09 8.59 5.14
N LEU A 99 -3.13 7.74 5.49
CA LEU A 99 -3.38 6.31 5.59
C LEU A 99 -4.54 5.98 6.52
N LEU A 100 -4.62 6.65 7.65
CA LEU A 100 -5.68 6.40 8.63
C LEU A 100 -6.87 7.34 8.50
N SER A 101 -6.97 8.08 7.39
CA SER A 101 -8.06 9.01 7.21
C SER A 101 -9.35 8.28 6.84
N ARG A 102 -10.48 8.92 7.15
CA ARG A 102 -11.77 8.40 6.74
C ARG A 102 -11.86 8.28 5.22
N GLU A 103 -11.29 9.24 4.52
CA GLU A 103 -11.31 9.24 3.07
C GLU A 103 -10.65 7.99 2.49
N THR A 104 -9.48 7.60 3.03
CA THR A 104 -8.80 6.40 2.56
C THR A 104 -9.63 5.16 2.88
N LEU A 105 -10.17 5.07 4.09
CA LEU A 105 -10.98 3.91 4.47
C LEU A 105 -12.23 3.79 3.59
N GLU A 106 -12.89 4.91 3.31
CA GLU A 106 -14.07 4.90 2.46
C GLU A 106 -13.74 4.52 1.03
N MET A 107 -12.60 5.00 0.53
CA MET A 107 -12.14 4.65 -0.81
C MET A 107 -11.91 3.14 -0.93
N ILE A 108 -11.27 2.56 0.07
CA ILE A 108 -11.02 1.12 0.09
C ILE A 108 -12.34 0.35 0.14
N THR A 109 -13.22 0.75 1.04
CA THR A 109 -14.52 0.09 1.19
C THR A 109 -15.30 0.14 -0.10
N LYS A 110 -15.35 1.30 -0.72
CA LYS A 110 -16.06 1.48 -1.97
C LYS A 110 -15.50 0.58 -3.07
N THR A 111 -14.18 0.50 -3.13
CA THR A 111 -13.53 -0.31 -4.15
C THR A 111 -13.78 -1.79 -3.92
N ILE A 112 -13.70 -2.24 -2.68
CA ILE A 112 -13.96 -3.64 -2.34
C ILE A 112 -15.40 -4.01 -2.70
N ASN A 113 -16.34 -3.13 -2.39
CA ASN A 113 -17.75 -3.40 -2.63
C ASN A 113 -18.17 -3.21 -4.08
N SER A 114 -17.35 -2.58 -4.86
CA SER A 114 -17.62 -2.38 -6.28
C SER A 114 -17.38 -3.71 -6.99
N SER A 115 -18.41 -4.22 -7.63
CA SER A 115 -18.22 -5.43 -8.42
C SER A 115 -17.58 -5.02 -9.73
N LYS A 116 -16.50 -5.60 -10.03
CA LYS A 116 -15.71 -5.48 -11.24
C LYS A 116 -16.33 -4.79 -12.42
#